data_288b2d0a6be58de39a3b7c6efc4f9457
#
_entry.id   288b2d0a6be58de39a3b7c6efc4f9457
#
_cell.length_a   1.000
_cell.length_b   1.000
_cell.length_c   1.000
_cell.angle_alpha   90.00
_cell.angle_beta   90.00
_cell.angle_gamma   90.00
#
_symmetry.space_group_name_H-M   'P 1'
#
loop_
_entity.id
_entity.type
_entity.pdbx_description
1 polymer ?
#
loop_
_entity_poly.entity_id
_entity_poly.type
_entity_poly.pdbx_seq_one_letter_code
_entity_poly.pdbx_strand_id
1 'polypeptide(L)'
;MARPAAARPVAVAITGGIGAGKSTALDAFRARGAATVSSDEIVHHLLAADEAVRDALVERLGPGILGEDGRPDRSRIASAVFGVPKQLAWLEALLHPLVSREYLTWREQLAELDDPPRVCVTEVPLLYEVGAEDRFDKVIVITAPRALREQRRRVARDDREARLLPDREKVRRADYHYVNTGTFEDMFEWVGGVMAELEAGAGARA
;
A
#
# COMPACT_ATOMS: atom_id res chain seq x y z
N MET A 1 12.93 -22.63 -29.42
CA MET A 1 12.68 -21.18 -29.65
C MET A 1 12.55 -20.54 -28.29
N ALA A 2 13.40 -19.56 -27.95
CA ALA A 2 13.25 -18.82 -26.70
C ALA A 2 11.92 -18.03 -26.77
N ARG A 3 11.07 -18.17 -25.74
CA ARG A 3 9.89 -17.31 -25.56
C ARG A 3 10.38 -15.84 -25.52
N PRO A 4 9.70 -14.90 -26.21
CA PRO A 4 9.98 -13.48 -25.96
C PRO A 4 9.81 -13.25 -24.45
N ALA A 5 10.73 -12.51 -23.85
CA ALA A 5 10.63 -12.15 -22.44
C ALA A 5 9.24 -11.51 -22.23
N ALA A 6 8.42 -12.12 -21.40
CA ALA A 6 7.11 -11.57 -21.08
C ALA A 6 7.35 -10.15 -20.50
N ALA A 7 6.66 -9.15 -21.06
CA ALA A 7 6.80 -7.79 -20.60
C ALA A 7 6.38 -7.76 -19.11
N ARG A 8 7.26 -7.21 -18.24
CA ARG A 8 6.92 -7.09 -16.82
C ARG A 8 5.67 -6.24 -16.62
N PRO A 9 4.84 -6.54 -15.62
CA PRO A 9 3.70 -5.69 -15.28
C PRO A 9 4.09 -4.23 -15.05
N VAL A 10 3.26 -3.29 -15.49
CA VAL A 10 3.41 -1.88 -15.10
C VAL A 10 3.14 -1.78 -13.59
N ALA A 11 4.15 -1.35 -12.85
CA ALA A 11 4.09 -1.23 -11.39
C ALA A 11 3.52 0.13 -10.99
N VAL A 12 2.37 0.12 -10.32
CA VAL A 12 1.65 1.32 -9.90
C VAL A 12 1.57 1.39 -8.38
N ALA A 13 1.89 2.56 -7.80
CA ALA A 13 1.63 2.84 -6.39
C ALA A 13 0.31 3.61 -6.23
N ILE A 14 -0.50 3.24 -5.23
CA ILE A 14 -1.60 4.07 -4.74
C ILE A 14 -1.21 4.64 -3.38
N THR A 15 -1.28 5.96 -3.24
CA THR A 15 -1.06 6.66 -1.96
C THR A 15 -2.12 7.74 -1.73
N GLY A 16 -2.08 8.39 -0.57
CA GLY A 16 -3.02 9.45 -0.19
C GLY A 16 -3.33 9.46 1.29
N GLY A 17 -4.08 10.46 1.74
CA GLY A 17 -4.41 10.68 3.14
C GLY A 17 -5.25 9.56 3.78
N ILE A 18 -5.32 9.56 5.12
CA ILE A 18 -6.17 8.62 5.87
C ILE A 18 -7.64 8.93 5.55
N GLY A 19 -8.43 7.88 5.26
CA GLY A 19 -9.84 8.00 4.88
C GLY A 19 -10.09 8.51 3.47
N ALA A 20 -9.06 8.69 2.63
CA ALA A 20 -9.20 9.13 1.25
C ALA A 20 -9.88 8.10 0.32
N GLY A 21 -9.90 6.81 0.69
CA GLY A 21 -10.50 5.74 -0.11
C GLY A 21 -9.50 4.97 -0.98
N LYS A 22 -8.24 4.89 -0.56
CA LYS A 22 -7.20 4.12 -1.24
C LYS A 22 -7.56 2.65 -1.43
N SER A 23 -8.08 2.01 -0.38
CA SER A 23 -8.48 0.59 -0.43
C SER A 23 -9.64 0.38 -1.41
N THR A 24 -10.60 1.34 -1.48
CA THR A 24 -11.67 1.33 -2.49
C THR A 24 -11.10 1.42 -3.90
N ALA A 25 -10.09 2.28 -4.12
CA ALA A 25 -9.42 2.37 -5.41
C ALA A 25 -8.67 1.06 -5.74
N LEU A 26 -7.99 0.45 -4.75
CA LEU A 26 -7.31 -0.84 -4.93
C LEU A 26 -8.29 -1.93 -5.34
N ASP A 27 -9.48 -1.99 -4.71
CA ASP A 27 -10.55 -2.92 -5.07
C ASP A 27 -11.09 -2.66 -6.49
N ALA A 28 -11.21 -1.40 -6.92
CA ALA A 28 -11.61 -1.05 -8.27
C ALA A 28 -10.57 -1.52 -9.31
N PHE A 29 -9.27 -1.38 -9.03
CA PHE A 29 -8.19 -1.92 -9.87
C PHE A 29 -8.24 -3.44 -9.93
N ARG A 30 -8.43 -4.11 -8.79
CA ARG A 30 -8.60 -5.58 -8.72
C ARG A 30 -9.77 -6.05 -9.58
N ALA A 31 -10.92 -5.38 -9.48
CA ALA A 31 -12.12 -5.72 -10.26
C ALA A 31 -11.95 -5.47 -11.77
N ARG A 32 -10.95 -4.68 -12.17
CA ARG A 32 -10.55 -4.46 -13.58
C ARG A 32 -9.42 -5.38 -14.05
N GLY A 33 -9.00 -6.36 -13.25
CA GLY A 33 -8.01 -7.37 -13.64
C GLY A 33 -6.55 -7.03 -13.31
N ALA A 34 -6.28 -5.93 -12.60
CA ALA A 34 -4.95 -5.69 -12.07
C ALA A 34 -4.62 -6.65 -10.92
N ALA A 35 -3.38 -7.12 -10.82
CA ALA A 35 -2.90 -7.75 -9.60
C ALA A 35 -2.71 -6.67 -8.52
N THR A 36 -3.18 -6.93 -7.31
CA THR A 36 -3.18 -5.90 -6.26
C THR A 36 -2.69 -6.43 -4.93
N VAL A 37 -1.98 -5.61 -4.19
CA VAL A 37 -1.56 -5.88 -2.81
C VAL A 37 -1.56 -4.57 -2.00
N SER A 38 -1.87 -4.63 -0.71
CA SER A 38 -1.72 -3.50 0.19
C SER A 38 -0.55 -3.71 1.16
N SER A 39 0.12 -2.62 1.56
CA SER A 39 1.13 -2.68 2.62
C SER A 39 0.56 -3.21 3.93
N ASP A 40 -0.72 -2.96 4.22
CA ASP A 40 -1.38 -3.48 5.41
C ASP A 40 -1.57 -5.00 5.35
N GLU A 41 -1.89 -5.57 4.17
CA GLU A 41 -1.95 -7.03 3.96
C GLU A 41 -0.56 -7.66 4.13
N ILE A 42 0.49 -7.03 3.60
CA ILE A 42 1.87 -7.50 3.77
C ILE A 42 2.28 -7.48 5.24
N VAL A 43 2.03 -6.38 5.96
CA VAL A 43 2.30 -6.29 7.41
C VAL A 43 1.55 -7.39 8.17
N HIS A 44 0.28 -7.64 7.82
CA HIS A 44 -0.49 -8.72 8.43
C HIS A 44 0.16 -10.09 8.22
N HIS A 45 0.63 -10.36 7.01
CA HIS A 45 1.33 -11.60 6.69
C HIS A 45 2.66 -11.74 7.46
N LEU A 46 3.48 -10.68 7.49
CA LEU A 46 4.74 -10.67 8.22
C LEU A 46 4.55 -10.94 9.71
N LEU A 47 3.56 -10.28 10.34
CA LEU A 47 3.24 -10.51 11.76
C LEU A 47 2.73 -11.93 12.04
N ALA A 48 2.06 -12.56 11.07
CA ALA A 48 1.51 -13.91 11.24
C ALA A 48 2.52 -15.03 10.99
N ALA A 49 3.50 -14.82 10.08
CA ALA A 49 4.32 -15.90 9.52
C ALA A 49 5.84 -15.72 9.70
N ASP A 50 6.33 -14.50 9.91
CA ASP A 50 7.78 -14.25 10.01
C ASP A 50 8.25 -14.38 11.46
N GLU A 51 9.01 -15.46 11.74
CA GLU A 51 9.54 -15.73 13.09
C GLU A 51 10.54 -14.68 13.55
N ALA A 52 11.36 -14.11 12.65
CA ALA A 52 12.33 -13.08 12.99
C ALA A 52 11.64 -11.77 13.41
N VAL A 53 10.53 -11.43 12.72
CA VAL A 53 9.68 -10.30 13.12
C VAL A 53 9.05 -10.54 14.48
N ARG A 54 8.49 -11.73 14.72
CA ARG A 54 7.93 -12.11 16.03
C ARG A 54 8.97 -11.96 17.14
N ASP A 55 10.16 -12.52 16.95
CA ASP A 55 11.20 -12.54 17.98
C ASP A 55 11.70 -11.11 18.28
N ALA A 56 11.92 -10.27 17.25
CA ALA A 56 12.26 -8.87 17.42
C ALA A 56 11.18 -8.07 18.18
N LEU A 57 9.90 -8.35 17.89
CA LEU A 57 8.78 -7.72 18.60
C LEU A 57 8.73 -8.13 20.08
N VAL A 58 8.92 -9.43 20.38
CA VAL A 58 8.95 -9.95 21.75
C VAL A 58 10.14 -9.39 22.53
N GLU A 59 11.32 -9.35 21.91
CA GLU A 59 12.51 -8.77 22.53
C GLU A 59 12.31 -7.30 22.90
N ARG A 60 11.68 -6.52 22.01
CA ARG A 60 11.52 -5.07 22.19
C ARG A 60 10.34 -4.66 23.04
N LEU A 61 9.18 -5.33 22.85
CA LEU A 61 7.91 -4.95 23.47
C LEU A 61 7.49 -5.89 24.61
N GLY A 62 8.18 -7.01 24.77
CA GLY A 62 7.88 -8.05 25.74
C GLY A 62 6.85 -9.07 25.23
N PRO A 63 6.73 -10.23 25.89
CA PRO A 63 5.86 -11.33 25.48
C PRO A 63 4.37 -10.99 25.57
N GLY A 64 3.99 -9.92 26.27
CA GLY A 64 2.58 -9.47 26.38
C GLY A 64 1.93 -9.07 25.06
N ILE A 65 2.72 -8.91 23.96
CA ILE A 65 2.18 -8.62 22.63
C ILE A 65 1.69 -9.88 21.90
N LEU A 66 1.92 -11.07 22.45
CA LEU A 66 1.45 -12.33 21.86
C LEU A 66 0.00 -12.62 22.23
N GLY A 67 -0.75 -13.12 21.25
CA GLY A 67 -2.08 -13.70 21.45
C GLY A 67 -2.02 -15.07 22.12
N GLU A 68 -3.18 -15.68 22.31
CA GLU A 68 -3.30 -17.02 22.91
C GLU A 68 -2.69 -18.12 22.02
N ASP A 69 -2.62 -17.87 20.70
CA ASP A 69 -2.01 -18.74 19.70
C ASP A 69 -0.48 -18.58 19.60
N GLY A 70 0.13 -17.75 20.44
CA GLY A 70 1.56 -17.47 20.45
C GLY A 70 2.04 -16.57 19.29
N ARG A 71 1.12 -15.99 18.52
CA ARG A 71 1.43 -15.04 17.42
C ARG A 71 1.30 -13.60 17.88
N PRO A 72 2.03 -12.67 17.23
CA PRO A 72 1.89 -11.24 17.49
C PRO A 72 0.45 -10.75 17.27
N ASP A 73 -0.16 -10.18 18.30
CA ASP A 73 -1.49 -9.58 18.26
C ASP A 73 -1.39 -8.10 17.90
N ARG A 74 -2.02 -7.71 16.78
CA ARG A 74 -1.95 -6.33 16.24
C ARG A 74 -2.48 -5.28 17.22
N SER A 75 -3.53 -5.59 17.98
CA SER A 75 -4.11 -4.64 18.94
C SER A 75 -3.17 -4.43 20.12
N ARG A 76 -2.52 -5.49 20.60
CA ARG A 76 -1.54 -5.42 21.68
C ARG A 76 -0.28 -4.68 21.24
N ILE A 77 0.22 -4.95 20.03
CA ILE A 77 1.34 -4.19 19.44
C ILE A 77 0.96 -2.72 19.31
N ALA A 78 -0.20 -2.41 18.72
CA ALA A 78 -0.68 -1.05 18.58
C ALA A 78 -0.75 -0.34 19.95
N SER A 79 -1.28 -0.98 20.96
CA SER A 79 -1.35 -0.46 22.33
C SER A 79 0.03 -0.21 22.94
N ALA A 80 1.01 -1.07 22.64
CA ALA A 80 2.37 -0.94 23.15
C ALA A 80 3.16 0.20 22.48
N VAL A 81 2.87 0.53 21.20
CA VAL A 81 3.59 1.58 20.48
C VAL A 81 2.83 2.90 20.42
N PHE A 82 1.50 2.87 20.62
CA PHE A 82 0.67 4.08 20.53
C PHE A 82 1.01 5.04 21.67
N GLY A 83 1.24 6.32 21.33
CA GLY A 83 1.66 7.33 22.29
C GLY A 83 3.13 7.27 22.70
N VAL A 84 3.93 6.32 22.17
CA VAL A 84 5.36 6.21 22.42
C VAL A 84 6.14 6.39 21.10
N PRO A 85 6.50 7.64 20.72
CA PRO A 85 7.09 7.92 19.41
C PRO A 85 8.34 7.10 19.07
N LYS A 86 9.19 6.82 20.06
CA LYS A 86 10.40 6.00 19.87
C LYS A 86 10.08 4.54 19.53
N GLN A 87 9.02 3.98 20.11
CA GLN A 87 8.60 2.61 19.81
C GLN A 87 7.93 2.51 18.45
N LEU A 88 7.10 3.49 18.10
CA LEU A 88 6.50 3.56 16.78
C LEU A 88 7.56 3.70 15.68
N ALA A 89 8.54 4.60 15.85
CA ALA A 89 9.65 4.76 14.90
C ALA A 89 10.48 3.47 14.75
N TRP A 90 10.70 2.76 15.85
CA TRP A 90 11.40 1.47 15.81
C TRP A 90 10.60 0.41 15.04
N LEU A 91 9.29 0.30 15.31
CA LEU A 91 8.40 -0.64 14.60
C LEU A 91 8.38 -0.35 13.09
N GLU A 92 8.27 0.92 12.72
CA GLU A 92 8.34 1.35 11.32
C GLU A 92 9.69 1.00 10.68
N ALA A 93 10.81 1.25 11.38
CA ALA A 93 12.14 0.90 10.90
C ALA A 93 12.34 -0.62 10.72
N LEU A 94 11.68 -1.44 11.53
CA LEU A 94 11.67 -2.89 11.40
C LEU A 94 10.84 -3.33 10.18
N LEU A 95 9.63 -2.81 10.02
CA LEU A 95 8.67 -3.32 9.04
C LEU A 95 8.84 -2.73 7.63
N HIS A 96 9.21 -1.44 7.48
CA HIS A 96 9.27 -0.80 6.16
C HIS A 96 10.19 -1.52 5.15
N PRO A 97 11.43 -1.94 5.51
CA PRO A 97 12.30 -2.67 4.58
C PRO A 97 11.72 -4.05 4.21
N LEU A 98 11.07 -4.72 5.16
CA LEU A 98 10.44 -6.01 4.93
C LEU A 98 9.24 -5.89 3.99
N VAL A 99 8.34 -4.93 4.24
CA VAL A 99 7.21 -4.64 3.37
C VAL A 99 7.68 -4.32 1.95
N SER A 100 8.75 -3.52 1.84
CA SER A 100 9.32 -3.17 0.53
C SER A 100 9.84 -4.40 -0.21
N ARG A 101 10.55 -5.28 0.48
CA ARG A 101 11.04 -6.54 -0.08
C ARG A 101 9.89 -7.42 -0.55
N GLU A 102 8.84 -7.57 0.26
CA GLU A 102 7.70 -8.42 -0.05
C GLU A 102 6.97 -7.97 -1.33
N TYR A 103 6.63 -6.68 -1.49
CA TYR A 103 5.95 -6.25 -2.72
C TYR A 103 6.87 -6.29 -3.95
N LEU A 104 8.19 -6.12 -3.79
CA LEU A 104 9.14 -6.30 -4.90
C LEU A 104 9.22 -7.75 -5.34
N THR A 105 9.39 -8.69 -4.41
CA THR A 105 9.39 -10.14 -4.68
C THR A 105 8.05 -10.57 -5.30
N TRP A 106 6.92 -10.09 -4.77
CA TRP A 106 5.61 -10.36 -5.35
C TRP A 106 5.52 -9.90 -6.82
N ARG A 107 6.06 -8.73 -7.17
CA ARG A 107 6.07 -8.25 -8.57
C ARG A 107 6.97 -9.10 -9.47
N GLU A 108 8.10 -9.57 -8.96
CA GLU A 108 8.97 -10.50 -9.69
C GLU A 108 8.23 -11.81 -9.98
N GLN A 109 7.56 -12.37 -8.99
CA GLN A 109 6.74 -13.58 -9.14
C GLN A 109 5.60 -13.39 -10.17
N LEU A 110 4.96 -12.24 -10.20
CA LEU A 110 3.94 -11.93 -11.22
C LEU A 110 4.52 -11.95 -12.63
N ALA A 111 5.74 -11.45 -12.82
CA ALA A 111 6.39 -11.43 -14.13
C ALA A 111 6.81 -12.84 -14.62
N GLU A 112 6.92 -13.81 -13.71
CA GLU A 112 7.28 -15.21 -14.00
C GLU A 112 6.07 -16.08 -14.36
N LEU A 113 4.83 -15.59 -14.19
CA LEU A 113 3.62 -16.32 -14.55
C LEU A 113 3.56 -16.59 -16.06
N ASP A 114 2.87 -17.65 -16.45
CA ASP A 114 2.64 -17.99 -17.86
C ASP A 114 1.83 -16.92 -18.61
N ASP A 115 0.89 -16.29 -17.90
CA ASP A 115 0.09 -15.14 -18.36
C ASP A 115 0.17 -14.04 -17.30
N PRO A 116 1.23 -13.20 -17.31
CA PRO A 116 1.43 -12.16 -16.32
C PRO A 116 0.37 -11.05 -16.48
N PRO A 117 -0.14 -10.49 -15.36
CA PRO A 117 -1.03 -9.35 -15.42
C PRO A 117 -0.30 -8.16 -16.09
N ARG A 118 -1.02 -7.34 -16.87
CA ARG A 118 -0.42 -6.16 -17.50
C ARG A 118 -0.09 -5.05 -16.51
N VAL A 119 -0.85 -4.98 -15.42
CA VAL A 119 -0.73 -3.95 -14.38
C VAL A 119 -0.71 -4.61 -13.01
N CYS A 120 0.21 -4.18 -12.15
CA CYS A 120 0.20 -4.53 -10.73
C CYS A 120 0.18 -3.26 -9.88
N VAL A 121 -0.67 -3.26 -8.85
CA VAL A 121 -0.94 -2.10 -8.02
C VAL A 121 -0.64 -2.39 -6.56
N THR A 122 0.17 -1.55 -5.93
CA THR A 122 0.50 -1.63 -4.51
C THR A 122 -0.04 -0.41 -3.78
N GLU A 123 -0.85 -0.60 -2.73
CA GLU A 123 -1.21 0.49 -1.82
C GLU A 123 -0.06 0.75 -0.84
N VAL A 124 0.53 1.95 -0.88
CA VAL A 124 1.64 2.38 -0.01
C VAL A 124 1.26 3.70 0.68
N PRO A 125 0.75 3.68 1.91
CA PRO A 125 0.25 4.88 2.59
C PRO A 125 1.29 5.98 2.78
N LEU A 126 2.56 5.61 3.06
CA LEU A 126 3.67 6.53 3.33
C LEU A 126 4.67 6.63 2.15
N LEU A 127 4.20 6.47 0.91
CA LEU A 127 5.05 6.37 -0.29
C LEU A 127 6.12 7.45 -0.37
N TYR A 128 5.69 8.70 -0.32
CA TYR A 128 6.56 9.87 -0.46
C TYR A 128 7.34 10.17 0.82
N GLU A 129 6.78 9.87 1.97
CA GLU A 129 7.40 10.06 3.28
C GLU A 129 8.65 9.17 3.48
N VAL A 130 8.66 8.02 2.83
CA VAL A 130 9.80 7.08 2.87
C VAL A 130 10.64 7.09 1.58
N GLY A 131 10.33 7.96 0.61
CA GLY A 131 11.06 8.09 -0.65
C GLY A 131 11.02 6.81 -1.50
N ALA A 132 9.86 6.16 -1.59
CA ALA A 132 9.70 4.89 -2.30
C ALA A 132 9.07 5.03 -3.70
N GLU A 133 8.76 6.24 -4.15
CA GLU A 133 8.10 6.49 -5.42
C GLU A 133 8.88 6.00 -6.64
N ASP A 134 10.20 6.11 -6.63
CA ASP A 134 11.07 5.67 -7.72
C ASP A 134 11.06 4.15 -7.96
N ARG A 135 10.43 3.40 -7.06
CA ARG A 135 10.23 1.94 -7.20
C ARG A 135 9.05 1.58 -8.08
N PHE A 136 8.28 2.57 -8.54
CA PHE A 136 7.06 2.39 -9.31
C PHE A 136 7.16 3.11 -10.66
N ASP A 137 6.51 2.55 -11.67
CA ASP A 137 6.43 3.17 -13.00
C ASP A 137 5.46 4.35 -13.01
N LYS A 138 4.41 4.28 -12.15
CA LYS A 138 3.36 5.28 -12.02
C LYS A 138 2.90 5.42 -10.58
N VAL A 139 2.52 6.62 -10.21
CA VAL A 139 1.96 6.93 -8.88
C VAL A 139 0.57 7.55 -9.02
N ILE A 140 -0.36 6.98 -8.29
CA ILE A 140 -1.75 7.46 -8.15
C ILE A 140 -1.92 8.06 -6.76
N VAL A 141 -2.42 9.29 -6.68
CA VAL A 141 -2.79 9.92 -5.42
C VAL A 141 -4.31 10.00 -5.32
N ILE A 142 -4.86 9.38 -4.27
CA ILE A 142 -6.28 9.49 -3.93
C ILE A 142 -6.42 10.52 -2.81
N THR A 143 -7.27 11.52 -3.05
CA THR A 143 -7.64 12.51 -2.04
C THR A 143 -9.15 12.48 -1.78
N ALA A 144 -9.59 13.08 -0.69
CA ALA A 144 -11.00 13.33 -0.42
C ALA A 144 -11.15 14.58 0.44
N PRO A 145 -12.27 15.30 0.36
CA PRO A 145 -12.57 16.40 1.25
C PRO A 145 -12.45 16.01 2.72
N ARG A 146 -11.92 16.93 3.53
CA ARG A 146 -11.68 16.66 4.96
C ARG A 146 -12.91 16.16 5.69
N ALA A 147 -14.08 16.75 5.44
CA ALA A 147 -15.33 16.34 6.06
C ALA A 147 -15.68 14.85 5.78
N LEU A 148 -15.47 14.40 4.53
CA LEU A 148 -15.71 13.00 4.17
C LEU A 148 -14.67 12.06 4.80
N ARG A 149 -13.42 12.47 4.89
CA ARG A 149 -12.37 11.69 5.56
C ARG A 149 -12.67 11.51 7.04
N GLU A 150 -13.12 12.56 7.73
CA GLU A 150 -13.49 12.54 9.14
C GLU A 150 -14.67 11.60 9.39
N GLN A 151 -15.68 11.58 8.52
CA GLN A 151 -16.82 10.64 8.60
C GLN A 151 -16.40 9.17 8.41
N ARG A 152 -15.40 8.92 7.56
CA ARG A 152 -14.92 7.57 7.24
C ARG A 152 -13.95 7.01 8.27
N ARG A 153 -13.45 7.83 9.18
CA ARG A 153 -12.49 7.43 10.21
C ARG A 153 -13.16 6.59 11.30
N ARG A 154 -12.53 5.48 11.63
CA ARG A 154 -12.92 4.65 12.80
C ARG A 154 -12.35 5.19 14.12
N VAL A 155 -11.33 6.05 14.06
CA VAL A 155 -10.63 6.64 15.21
C VAL A 155 -10.63 8.16 15.05
N ALA A 156 -11.10 8.88 16.07
CA ALA A 156 -11.33 10.33 16.03
C ALA A 156 -10.07 11.18 15.83
N ARG A 157 -8.89 10.70 16.24
CA ARG A 157 -7.61 11.38 16.08
C ARG A 157 -6.53 10.35 15.73
N ASP A 158 -5.80 10.60 14.66
CA ASP A 158 -4.69 9.75 14.23
C ASP A 158 -3.44 10.62 14.12
N ASP A 159 -2.52 10.47 15.09
CA ASP A 159 -1.27 11.22 15.14
C ASP A 159 -0.39 10.97 13.91
N ARG A 160 -0.66 9.90 13.16
CA ARG A 160 0.00 9.62 11.88
C ARG A 160 -0.27 10.70 10.85
N GLU A 161 -1.43 11.37 10.90
CA GLU A 161 -1.79 12.41 9.93
C GLU A 161 -0.84 13.62 9.99
N ALA A 162 -0.37 13.98 11.19
CA ALA A 162 0.59 15.08 11.36
C ALA A 162 1.97 14.79 10.71
N ARG A 163 2.25 13.54 10.39
CA ARG A 163 3.51 13.08 9.78
C ARG A 163 3.38 12.92 8.25
N LEU A 164 2.16 13.01 7.72
CA LEU A 164 1.93 12.88 6.28
C LEU A 164 2.29 14.20 5.56
N LEU A 165 2.90 14.06 4.41
CA LEU A 165 3.02 15.18 3.47
C LEU A 165 1.64 15.71 3.10
N PRO A 166 1.48 17.05 2.94
CA PRO A 166 0.22 17.63 2.51
C PRO A 166 -0.26 17.04 1.17
N ASP A 167 -1.58 16.82 1.05
CA ASP A 167 -2.17 16.26 -0.18
C ASP A 167 -1.73 17.03 -1.44
N ARG A 168 -1.67 18.38 -1.38
CA ARG A 168 -1.21 19.22 -2.50
C ARG A 168 0.20 18.87 -2.97
N GLU A 169 1.09 18.49 -2.05
CA GLU A 169 2.46 18.11 -2.34
C GLU A 169 2.49 16.76 -3.06
N LYS A 170 1.74 15.79 -2.55
CA LYS A 170 1.59 14.47 -3.15
C LYS A 170 1.01 14.56 -4.57
N VAL A 171 -0.04 15.35 -4.75
CA VAL A 171 -0.72 15.54 -6.05
C VAL A 171 0.24 16.14 -7.09
N ARG A 172 1.11 17.10 -6.72
CA ARG A 172 2.09 17.67 -7.65
C ARG A 172 3.12 16.65 -8.17
N ARG A 173 3.34 15.58 -7.42
CA ARG A 173 4.33 14.52 -7.73
C ARG A 173 3.71 13.29 -8.37
N ALA A 174 2.37 13.23 -8.44
CA ALA A 174 1.63 12.08 -8.95
C ALA A 174 1.52 12.10 -10.48
N ASP A 175 1.47 10.91 -11.08
CA ASP A 175 1.08 10.74 -12.49
C ASP A 175 -0.44 10.85 -12.66
N TYR A 176 -1.21 10.34 -11.69
CA TYR A 176 -2.66 10.38 -11.68
C TYR A 176 -3.20 10.85 -10.34
N HIS A 177 -4.29 11.59 -10.37
CA HIS A 177 -4.96 12.07 -9.18
C HIS A 177 -6.47 11.89 -9.27
N TYR A 178 -7.08 11.36 -8.21
CA TYR A 178 -8.52 11.24 -8.05
C TYR A 178 -9.00 11.90 -6.77
N VAL A 179 -10.02 12.75 -6.89
CA VAL A 179 -10.70 13.35 -5.75
C VAL A 179 -11.94 12.51 -5.42
N ASN A 180 -11.87 11.71 -4.38
CA ASN A 180 -12.92 10.78 -3.99
C ASN A 180 -14.07 11.51 -3.25
N THR A 181 -14.99 12.05 -4.02
CA THR A 181 -16.23 12.73 -3.56
C THR A 181 -17.49 11.96 -3.92
N GLY A 182 -17.38 10.95 -4.76
CA GLY A 182 -18.47 10.24 -5.38
C GLY A 182 -18.72 8.82 -4.85
N THR A 183 -19.37 8.03 -5.67
CA THR A 183 -19.70 6.64 -5.43
C THR A 183 -18.54 5.71 -5.79
N PHE A 184 -18.72 4.41 -5.51
CA PHE A 184 -17.79 3.39 -6.00
C PHE A 184 -17.81 3.33 -7.54
N GLU A 185 -18.96 3.52 -8.15
CA GLU A 185 -19.16 3.51 -9.61
C GLU A 185 -18.32 4.60 -10.28
N ASP A 186 -18.34 5.83 -9.75
CA ASP A 186 -17.51 6.93 -10.29
C ASP A 186 -16.02 6.60 -10.24
N MET A 187 -15.55 6.03 -9.12
CA MET A 187 -14.17 5.59 -8.98
C MET A 187 -13.86 4.43 -9.94
N PHE A 188 -14.77 3.48 -10.07
CA PHE A 188 -14.60 2.33 -10.95
C PHE A 188 -14.51 2.74 -12.43
N GLU A 189 -15.30 3.72 -12.86
CA GLU A 189 -15.20 4.29 -14.22
C GLU A 189 -13.88 4.99 -14.43
N TRP A 190 -13.47 5.85 -13.49
CA TRP A 190 -12.19 6.54 -13.55
C TRP A 190 -11.00 5.55 -13.61
N VAL A 191 -11.00 4.52 -12.78
CA VAL A 191 -9.98 3.45 -12.79
C VAL A 191 -9.97 2.76 -14.17
N GLY A 192 -11.13 2.57 -14.82
CA GLY A 192 -11.20 2.01 -16.16
C GLY A 192 -10.43 2.82 -17.19
N GLY A 193 -10.52 4.15 -17.14
CA GLY A 193 -9.74 5.03 -18.00
C GLY A 193 -8.24 4.91 -17.73
N VAL A 194 -7.84 4.94 -16.45
CA VAL A 194 -6.43 4.79 -16.05
C VAL A 194 -5.87 3.43 -16.48
N MET A 195 -6.62 2.34 -16.30
CA MET A 195 -6.19 1.00 -16.73
C MET A 195 -5.93 0.95 -18.24
N ALA A 196 -6.82 1.52 -19.04
CA ALA A 196 -6.64 1.55 -20.50
C ALA A 196 -5.35 2.30 -20.92
N GLU A 197 -5.03 3.42 -20.26
CA GLU A 197 -3.79 4.17 -20.52
C GLU A 197 -2.54 3.39 -20.10
N LEU A 198 -2.57 2.73 -18.93
CA LEU A 198 -1.46 1.93 -18.42
C LEU A 198 -1.17 0.74 -19.33
N GLU A 199 -2.20 0.05 -19.80
CA GLU A 199 -2.08 -1.10 -20.71
C GLU A 199 -1.56 -0.70 -22.09
N ALA A 200 -2.03 0.43 -22.63
CA ALA A 200 -1.54 0.97 -23.89
C ALA A 200 -0.04 1.36 -23.78
N GLY A 201 0.37 1.97 -22.66
CA GLY A 201 1.78 2.30 -22.40
C GLY A 201 2.69 1.09 -22.21
N ALA A 202 2.16 -0.02 -21.70
CA ALA A 202 2.88 -1.28 -21.58
C ALA A 202 3.20 -1.89 -22.96
N GLY A 203 2.25 -1.84 -23.89
CA GLY A 203 2.44 -2.35 -25.25
C GLY A 203 3.47 -1.57 -26.10
N ALA A 204 3.74 -0.32 -25.74
CA ALA A 204 4.74 0.51 -26.44
C ALA A 204 6.19 0.25 -25.97
N ARG A 205 6.39 -0.49 -24.87
CA ARG A 205 7.71 -0.82 -24.29
C ARG A 205 8.21 -2.24 -24.61
N ALA A 206 7.37 -3.05 -25.23
CA ALA A 206 7.67 -4.42 -25.68
C ALA A 206 8.11 -4.42 -27.16
#